data_2720a02002b36b3e36d7347e52954a2c
#
_entry.id   2720a02002b36b3e36d7347e52954a2c
#
_cell.length_a   1.000
_cell.length_b   1.000
_cell.length_c   1.000
_cell.angle_alpha   90.00
_cell.angle_beta   90.00
_cell.angle_gamma   90.00
#
_symmetry.space_group_name_H-M   'P 1'
#
loop_
_entity.id
_entity.type
_entity.pdbx_description
1 polymer ?
#
loop_
_entity_poly.entity_id
_entity_poly.type
_entity_poly.pdbx_seq_one_letter_code
_entity_poly.pdbx_strand_id
1 'polypeptide(L)'
;MREFLILGPLEVRSEEGPIGLGGPRQRALLAALLLRAGRVVPMEQLVDELYGADPPRNATASLQNFVVALRKALGPDVLVTRAPGYVLAVTAEQIDARRFEQLLADARASSPEERRSLVVRALDLWRGPALAEFAFEEWAQTEARRLDELRLAAGEERIAADVELGRPADVVPELESLVREHPLRERPCELLMRALYAAGRHADALAAFDAHRAALDELGLEPGEAVRRLQASILRHDAGLTPGRNGRGDRDADADIVKALVAGRVVPVLGLDGGTDLAAHLASAFGYPGDRPLDLARVSQYAATMNGSGPLYDELHRRFQAATDPQPVHRFLASLPPRLRERGAPHQLIVSGRYDLALERAFDDASEEVDVVTYVASGPYRGKFWHRPPGEEPRPIDVPNTYATELSLERRTILLNLHGAVDRLPEREWESFVITEDDYIDYLGRSDVASSVPVALAARLRRSHFLFLGYEMVDWNLRLVMQRVWGDRPVAYRSWAVDPQPTALERAFWRRFDVDVLDVEPDAYVELLARRLEDAA
;
A
#
# COMPACT_ATOMS: atom_id res chain seq x y z
N MET A 1 29.16 -31.36 2.03
CA MET A 1 27.73 -31.28 2.44
C MET A 1 26.88 -32.01 1.40
N ARG A 2 25.73 -32.64 1.77
CA ARG A 2 24.84 -33.29 0.78
C ARG A 2 23.68 -32.37 0.43
N GLU A 3 23.32 -32.32 -0.86
CA GLU A 3 22.16 -31.58 -1.37
C GLU A 3 21.16 -32.57 -1.98
N PHE A 4 19.88 -32.36 -1.67
CA PHE A 4 18.77 -33.15 -2.16
C PHE A 4 17.93 -32.29 -3.11
N LEU A 5 17.81 -32.73 -4.34
CA LEU A 5 17.25 -31.94 -5.42
C LEU A 5 15.99 -32.61 -5.96
N ILE A 6 14.83 -31.93 -5.79
CA ILE A 6 13.50 -32.41 -6.22
C ILE A 6 12.78 -31.39 -7.14
N LEU A 7 13.36 -30.23 -7.36
CA LEU A 7 12.87 -29.26 -8.36
C LEU A 7 13.31 -29.65 -9.78
N GLY A 8 12.93 -30.83 -10.18
CA GLY A 8 13.29 -31.56 -11.39
C GLY A 8 13.34 -33.06 -11.14
N PRO A 9 14.09 -33.85 -11.94
CA PRO A 9 14.40 -35.24 -11.61
C PRO A 9 15.12 -35.33 -10.25
N LEU A 10 14.77 -36.37 -9.47
CA LEU A 10 15.39 -36.58 -8.15
C LEU A 10 16.91 -36.81 -8.31
N GLU A 11 17.68 -35.99 -7.61
CA GLU A 11 19.14 -36.12 -7.59
C GLU A 11 19.65 -35.84 -6.17
N VAL A 12 20.70 -36.55 -5.77
CA VAL A 12 21.45 -36.20 -4.55
C VAL A 12 22.90 -35.96 -4.94
N ARG A 13 23.43 -34.84 -4.48
CA ARG A 13 24.82 -34.43 -4.72
C ARG A 13 25.61 -34.37 -3.43
N SER A 14 26.88 -34.73 -3.53
CA SER A 14 27.89 -34.46 -2.50
C SER A 14 28.99 -33.58 -3.09
N GLU A 15 29.96 -33.22 -2.28
CA GLU A 15 31.17 -32.51 -2.75
C GLU A 15 31.96 -33.31 -3.79
N GLU A 16 31.83 -34.63 -3.81
CA GLU A 16 32.48 -35.53 -4.74
C GLU A 16 31.69 -35.77 -6.04
N GLY A 17 30.44 -35.25 -6.09
CA GLY A 17 29.55 -35.38 -7.25
C GLY A 17 28.21 -36.07 -6.94
N PRO A 18 27.48 -36.51 -7.98
CA PRO A 18 26.16 -37.12 -7.84
C PRO A 18 26.24 -38.51 -7.16
N ILE A 19 25.31 -38.77 -6.28
CA ILE A 19 25.19 -40.04 -5.53
C ILE A 19 24.18 -40.97 -6.22
N GLY A 20 24.57 -42.18 -6.53
CA GLY A 20 23.68 -43.20 -7.09
C GLY A 20 22.65 -43.71 -6.07
N LEU A 21 21.36 -43.53 -6.38
CA LEU A 21 20.25 -43.83 -5.47
C LEU A 21 19.62 -45.22 -5.68
N GLY A 22 20.13 -46.00 -6.66
CA GLY A 22 19.58 -47.28 -7.00
C GLY A 22 18.35 -47.25 -7.92
N GLY A 23 17.49 -48.26 -7.81
CA GLY A 23 16.34 -48.42 -8.70
C GLY A 23 15.13 -47.51 -8.39
N PRO A 24 14.08 -47.55 -9.24
CA PRO A 24 12.96 -46.59 -9.16
C PRO A 24 12.27 -46.58 -7.79
N ARG A 25 12.06 -47.73 -7.15
CA ARG A 25 11.40 -47.79 -5.82
C ARG A 25 12.26 -47.23 -4.67
N GLN A 26 13.58 -47.37 -4.77
CA GLN A 26 14.49 -46.74 -3.80
C GLN A 26 14.45 -45.21 -3.93
N ARG A 27 14.40 -44.70 -5.17
CA ARG A 27 14.25 -43.27 -5.48
C ARG A 27 12.89 -42.77 -5.00
N ALA A 28 11.79 -43.52 -5.24
CA ALA A 28 10.46 -43.16 -4.76
C ALA A 28 10.40 -43.06 -3.22
N LEU A 29 11.00 -44.06 -2.51
CA LEU A 29 11.12 -44.04 -1.06
C LEU A 29 11.84 -42.76 -0.57
N LEU A 30 12.96 -42.42 -1.18
CA LEU A 30 13.70 -41.23 -0.80
C LEU A 30 12.89 -39.95 -1.07
N ALA A 31 12.20 -39.84 -2.20
CA ALA A 31 11.36 -38.70 -2.54
C ALA A 31 10.18 -38.56 -1.54
N ALA A 32 9.50 -39.63 -1.20
CA ALA A 32 8.42 -39.64 -0.22
C ALA A 32 8.88 -39.15 1.17
N LEU A 33 10.10 -39.56 1.57
CA LEU A 33 10.71 -39.10 2.82
C LEU A 33 11.19 -37.64 2.76
N LEU A 34 11.69 -37.18 1.60
CA LEU A 34 12.11 -35.78 1.39
C LEU A 34 10.94 -34.81 1.54
N LEU A 35 9.77 -35.14 1.02
CA LEU A 35 8.56 -34.32 1.18
C LEU A 35 8.18 -34.12 2.65
N ARG A 36 8.59 -35.06 3.53
CA ARG A 36 8.31 -35.05 4.97
C ARG A 36 9.57 -35.01 5.82
N ALA A 37 10.64 -34.41 5.28
CA ALA A 37 11.93 -34.35 5.98
C ALA A 37 11.77 -33.82 7.41
N GLY A 38 12.48 -34.44 8.34
CA GLY A 38 12.40 -34.14 9.77
C GLY A 38 11.19 -34.71 10.51
N ARG A 39 10.23 -35.36 9.80
CA ARG A 39 9.05 -36.00 10.42
C ARG A 39 9.14 -37.51 10.34
N VAL A 40 8.55 -38.21 11.32
CA VAL A 40 8.42 -39.67 11.27
C VAL A 40 7.36 -40.04 10.24
N VAL A 41 7.74 -40.84 9.25
CA VAL A 41 6.80 -41.39 8.28
C VAL A 41 6.58 -42.87 8.64
N PRO A 42 5.34 -43.28 8.95
CA PRO A 42 5.04 -44.65 9.30
C PRO A 42 5.39 -45.64 8.18
N MET A 43 5.83 -46.82 8.55
CA MET A 43 6.20 -47.85 7.57
C MET A 43 5.02 -48.26 6.69
N GLU A 44 3.83 -48.35 7.24
CA GLU A 44 2.60 -48.71 6.50
C GLU A 44 2.33 -47.64 5.42
N GLN A 45 2.40 -46.37 5.77
CA GLN A 45 2.23 -45.30 4.81
C GLN A 45 3.25 -45.36 3.67
N LEU A 46 4.52 -45.64 3.96
CA LEU A 46 5.55 -45.78 2.93
C LEU A 46 5.30 -47.01 2.02
N VAL A 47 4.74 -48.08 2.56
CA VAL A 47 4.33 -49.23 1.75
C VAL A 47 3.19 -48.86 0.83
N ASP A 48 2.16 -48.21 1.35
CA ASP A 48 1.01 -47.77 0.55
C ASP A 48 1.45 -46.80 -0.59
N GLU A 49 2.34 -45.85 -0.31
CA GLU A 49 2.86 -44.91 -1.29
C GLU A 49 3.73 -45.60 -2.38
N LEU A 50 4.48 -46.63 -2.03
CA LEU A 50 5.35 -47.33 -2.98
C LEU A 50 4.64 -48.40 -3.81
N TYR A 51 3.56 -48.98 -3.32
CA TYR A 51 2.92 -50.13 -3.94
C TYR A 51 1.43 -49.91 -4.24
N GLY A 52 0.80 -48.88 -3.70
CA GLY A 52 -0.63 -48.62 -3.87
C GLY A 52 -1.50 -49.64 -3.15
N ALA A 53 -2.68 -49.87 -3.69
CA ALA A 53 -3.71 -50.75 -3.08
C ALA A 53 -3.39 -52.23 -3.07
N ASP A 54 -2.39 -52.71 -3.82
CA ASP A 54 -2.04 -54.13 -3.93
C ASP A 54 -0.54 -54.41 -3.62
N PRO A 55 -0.12 -54.24 -2.34
CA PRO A 55 1.26 -54.45 -1.97
C PRO A 55 1.64 -55.96 -2.01
N PRO A 56 2.83 -56.30 -2.49
CA PRO A 56 3.31 -57.67 -2.48
C PRO A 56 3.49 -58.18 -1.04
N ARG A 57 3.36 -59.50 -0.81
CA ARG A 57 3.48 -60.13 0.53
C ARG A 57 4.79 -59.75 1.25
N ASN A 58 5.86 -59.43 0.53
CA ASN A 58 7.17 -59.08 1.08
C ASN A 58 7.44 -57.57 1.03
N ALA A 59 6.42 -56.70 0.85
CA ALA A 59 6.57 -55.26 0.72
C ALA A 59 7.38 -54.63 1.87
N THR A 60 7.07 -54.98 3.10
CA THR A 60 7.80 -54.51 4.30
C THR A 60 9.28 -54.89 4.28
N ALA A 61 9.60 -56.14 3.93
CA ALA A 61 10.99 -56.60 3.84
C ALA A 61 11.73 -55.89 2.69
N SER A 62 11.05 -55.70 1.57
CA SER A 62 11.61 -54.94 0.42
C SER A 62 11.90 -53.49 0.81
N LEU A 63 10.99 -52.83 1.52
CA LEU A 63 11.18 -51.47 2.02
C LEU A 63 12.39 -51.36 2.95
N GLN A 64 12.55 -52.32 3.88
CA GLN A 64 13.72 -52.42 4.77
C GLN A 64 15.02 -52.55 3.97
N ASN A 65 15.03 -53.37 2.91
CA ASN A 65 16.18 -53.48 2.02
C ASN A 65 16.49 -52.17 1.28
N PHE A 66 15.46 -51.43 0.86
CA PHE A 66 15.65 -50.10 0.27
C PHE A 66 16.25 -49.11 1.27
N VAL A 67 15.80 -49.14 2.53
CA VAL A 67 16.37 -48.32 3.62
C VAL A 67 17.85 -48.65 3.83
N VAL A 68 18.21 -49.95 3.85
CA VAL A 68 19.62 -50.35 3.97
C VAL A 68 20.46 -49.85 2.80
N ALA A 69 19.95 -49.97 1.59
CA ALA A 69 20.65 -49.50 0.39
C ALA A 69 20.81 -47.96 0.41
N LEU A 70 19.77 -47.20 0.76
CA LEU A 70 19.83 -45.76 0.90
C LEU A 70 20.80 -45.33 2.01
N ARG A 71 20.83 -46.02 3.15
CA ARG A 71 21.83 -45.77 4.21
C ARG A 71 23.26 -45.97 3.74
N LYS A 72 23.48 -47.00 2.92
CA LYS A 72 24.81 -47.28 2.34
C LYS A 72 25.24 -46.13 1.41
N ALA A 73 24.30 -45.58 0.63
CA ALA A 73 24.57 -44.51 -0.32
C ALA A 73 24.70 -43.13 0.36
N LEU A 74 23.79 -42.83 1.30
CA LEU A 74 23.63 -41.51 1.90
C LEU A 74 24.31 -41.37 3.27
N GLY A 75 24.77 -42.47 3.87
CA GLY A 75 25.27 -42.54 5.25
C GLY A 75 24.19 -42.92 6.27
N PRO A 76 24.58 -43.57 7.38
CA PRO A 76 23.66 -44.13 8.37
C PRO A 76 22.84 -43.06 9.11
N ASP A 77 23.36 -41.84 9.26
CA ASP A 77 22.76 -40.78 10.06
C ASP A 77 21.68 -40.01 9.31
N VAL A 78 21.62 -40.13 7.98
CA VAL A 78 20.66 -39.41 7.12
C VAL A 78 19.27 -39.99 7.17
N LEU A 79 19.15 -41.31 7.27
CA LEU A 79 17.88 -42.04 7.33
C LEU A 79 17.79 -42.84 8.64
N VAL A 80 17.09 -42.30 9.61
CA VAL A 80 17.02 -42.83 10.97
C VAL A 80 15.74 -43.65 11.18
N THR A 81 15.85 -44.83 11.84
CA THR A 81 14.67 -45.57 12.29
C THR A 81 14.10 -44.94 13.55
N ARG A 82 12.83 -44.56 13.50
CA ARG A 82 12.08 -44.04 14.65
C ARG A 82 10.67 -44.62 14.60
N ALA A 83 10.30 -45.40 15.59
CA ALA A 83 8.97 -46.03 15.64
C ALA A 83 7.86 -44.95 15.46
N PRO A 84 6.82 -45.21 14.64
CA PRO A 84 6.53 -46.45 13.91
C PRO A 84 7.14 -46.55 12.48
N GLY A 85 8.16 -45.80 12.13
CA GLY A 85 8.71 -45.77 10.78
C GLY A 85 10.12 -45.20 10.67
N TYR A 86 10.30 -44.28 9.74
CA TYR A 86 11.59 -43.66 9.39
C TYR A 86 11.52 -42.14 9.36
N VAL A 87 12.66 -41.52 9.64
CA VAL A 87 12.87 -40.07 9.53
C VAL A 87 14.05 -39.80 8.62
N LEU A 88 13.88 -38.92 7.66
CA LEU A 88 14.99 -38.34 6.93
C LEU A 88 15.52 -37.14 7.72
N ALA A 89 16.71 -37.32 8.31
CA ALA A 89 17.36 -36.32 9.18
C ALA A 89 18.23 -35.39 8.35
N VAL A 90 17.59 -34.51 7.59
CA VAL A 90 18.24 -33.45 6.76
C VAL A 90 17.66 -32.09 7.11
N THR A 91 18.46 -31.04 6.94
CA THR A 91 18.02 -29.66 7.20
C THR A 91 17.31 -29.07 6.00
N ALA A 92 16.58 -28.00 6.21
CA ALA A 92 15.87 -27.30 5.13
C ALA A 92 16.81 -26.77 4.03
N GLU A 93 18.00 -26.32 4.42
CA GLU A 93 19.03 -25.80 3.52
C GLU A 93 19.61 -26.85 2.58
N GLN A 94 19.48 -28.13 2.94
CA GLN A 94 19.94 -29.25 2.13
C GLN A 94 18.93 -29.65 1.04
N ILE A 95 17.70 -29.15 1.06
CA ILE A 95 16.63 -29.48 0.12
C ILE A 95 16.36 -28.28 -0.78
N ASP A 96 16.52 -28.42 -2.10
CA ASP A 96 16.34 -27.34 -3.06
C ASP A 96 14.94 -26.70 -3.02
N ALA A 97 13.88 -27.49 -2.84
CA ALA A 97 12.53 -26.97 -2.71
C ALA A 97 12.35 -26.10 -1.45
N ARG A 98 13.00 -26.44 -0.33
CA ARG A 98 12.96 -25.61 0.89
C ARG A 98 13.77 -24.34 0.74
N ARG A 99 14.93 -24.41 0.07
CA ARG A 99 15.73 -23.23 -0.28
C ARG A 99 14.95 -22.31 -1.21
N PHE A 100 14.22 -22.85 -2.16
CA PHE A 100 13.33 -22.10 -3.05
C PHE A 100 12.27 -21.33 -2.26
N GLU A 101 11.55 -22.00 -1.37
CA GLU A 101 10.52 -21.40 -0.52
C GLU A 101 11.10 -20.30 0.38
N GLN A 102 12.29 -20.53 0.96
CA GLN A 102 12.95 -19.53 1.81
C GLN A 102 13.35 -18.28 1.00
N LEU A 103 13.96 -18.45 -0.17
CA LEU A 103 14.31 -17.32 -1.03
C LEU A 103 13.08 -16.48 -1.43
N LEU A 104 11.93 -17.12 -1.68
CA LEU A 104 10.68 -16.42 -1.96
C LEU A 104 10.13 -15.70 -0.72
N ALA A 105 10.29 -16.28 0.47
CA ALA A 105 9.90 -15.63 1.72
C ALA A 105 10.76 -14.37 1.98
N ASP A 106 12.07 -14.48 1.78
CA ASP A 106 13.01 -13.36 1.94
C ASP A 106 12.73 -12.24 0.93
N ALA A 107 12.35 -12.61 -0.31
CA ALA A 107 12.03 -11.67 -1.38
C ALA A 107 10.83 -10.75 -1.07
N ARG A 108 9.85 -11.22 -0.27
CA ARG A 108 8.62 -10.46 0.02
C ARG A 108 8.84 -9.17 0.79
N ALA A 109 9.89 -9.11 1.61
CA ALA A 109 10.22 -7.96 2.44
C ALA A 109 11.35 -7.09 1.85
N SER A 110 11.83 -7.41 0.64
CA SER A 110 13.01 -6.80 0.03
C SER A 110 12.65 -5.68 -0.96
N SER A 111 13.61 -4.79 -1.25
CA SER A 111 13.50 -3.80 -2.34
C SER A 111 13.26 -4.47 -3.70
N PRO A 112 12.74 -3.75 -4.72
CA PRO A 112 12.52 -4.34 -6.05
C PRO A 112 13.77 -4.99 -6.66
N GLU A 113 14.94 -4.36 -6.52
CA GLU A 113 16.24 -4.89 -7.00
C GLU A 113 16.61 -6.18 -6.28
N GLU A 114 16.53 -6.18 -4.95
CA GLU A 114 16.87 -7.33 -4.13
C GLU A 114 15.85 -8.45 -4.30
N ARG A 115 14.55 -8.12 -4.35
CA ARG A 115 13.45 -9.04 -4.65
C ARG A 115 13.69 -9.77 -5.97
N ARG A 116 14.00 -9.01 -7.04
CA ARG A 116 14.34 -9.59 -8.33
C ARG A 116 15.53 -10.56 -8.23
N SER A 117 16.60 -10.16 -7.56
CA SER A 117 17.80 -10.99 -7.38
C SER A 117 17.50 -12.29 -6.64
N LEU A 118 16.74 -12.21 -5.54
CA LEU A 118 16.34 -13.38 -4.74
C LEU A 118 15.44 -14.33 -5.54
N VAL A 119 14.46 -13.78 -6.28
CA VAL A 119 13.55 -14.59 -7.10
C VAL A 119 14.28 -15.26 -8.26
N VAL A 120 15.22 -14.58 -8.93
CA VAL A 120 16.05 -15.20 -9.97
C VAL A 120 16.84 -16.37 -9.39
N ARG A 121 17.52 -16.18 -8.25
CA ARG A 121 18.24 -17.25 -7.55
C ARG A 121 17.34 -18.41 -7.15
N ALA A 122 16.08 -18.13 -6.78
CA ALA A 122 15.09 -19.15 -6.47
C ALA A 122 14.72 -19.97 -7.73
N LEU A 123 14.46 -19.28 -8.84
CA LEU A 123 14.12 -19.92 -10.12
C LEU A 123 15.27 -20.73 -10.70
N ASP A 124 16.52 -20.34 -10.48
CA ASP A 124 17.73 -21.06 -10.91
C ASP A 124 17.91 -22.42 -10.23
N LEU A 125 17.18 -22.70 -9.14
CA LEU A 125 17.17 -24.02 -8.50
C LEU A 125 16.39 -25.06 -9.33
N TRP A 126 15.55 -24.63 -10.25
CA TRP A 126 14.72 -25.50 -11.06
C TRP A 126 15.47 -26.10 -12.24
N ARG A 127 15.37 -27.43 -12.38
CA ARG A 127 16.01 -28.23 -13.45
C ARG A 127 14.99 -28.88 -14.37
N GLY A 128 13.69 -28.73 -14.09
CA GLY A 128 12.57 -29.30 -14.81
C GLY A 128 11.28 -29.24 -14.00
N PRO A 129 10.22 -29.98 -14.37
CA PRO A 129 9.01 -30.14 -13.54
C PRO A 129 9.37 -30.75 -12.19
N ALA A 130 8.73 -30.27 -11.11
CA ALA A 130 8.98 -30.80 -9.77
C ALA A 130 8.70 -32.31 -9.71
N LEU A 131 9.56 -33.06 -9.05
CA LEU A 131 9.39 -34.52 -8.89
C LEU A 131 9.14 -35.26 -10.22
N ALA A 132 9.77 -34.82 -11.33
CA ALA A 132 9.48 -35.25 -12.70
C ALA A 132 9.39 -36.79 -12.88
N GLU A 133 10.18 -37.57 -12.13
CA GLU A 133 10.18 -39.03 -12.21
C GLU A 133 8.91 -39.66 -11.60
N PHE A 134 8.17 -38.90 -10.76
CA PHE A 134 7.03 -39.36 -9.98
C PHE A 134 5.73 -38.65 -10.43
N ALA A 135 5.68 -38.14 -11.65
CA ALA A 135 4.53 -37.41 -12.19
C ALA A 135 3.22 -38.24 -12.17
N PHE A 136 3.31 -39.55 -12.22
CA PHE A 136 2.16 -40.46 -12.20
C PHE A 136 1.87 -41.07 -10.82
N GLU A 137 2.69 -40.74 -9.81
CA GLU A 137 2.52 -41.23 -8.45
C GLU A 137 1.59 -40.27 -7.69
N GLU A 138 0.46 -40.78 -7.19
CA GLU A 138 -0.59 -39.99 -6.53
C GLU A 138 -0.05 -39.20 -5.34
N TRP A 139 0.81 -39.83 -4.50
CA TRP A 139 1.43 -39.19 -3.34
C TRP A 139 2.35 -37.98 -3.70
N ALA A 140 2.91 -37.95 -4.91
CA ALA A 140 3.79 -36.89 -5.36
C ALA A 140 3.05 -35.75 -6.07
N GLN A 141 1.92 -36.06 -6.74
CA GLN A 141 1.21 -35.10 -7.61
C GLN A 141 0.75 -33.84 -6.89
N THR A 142 0.26 -33.96 -5.67
CA THR A 142 -0.23 -32.79 -4.91
C THR A 142 0.91 -31.81 -4.63
N GLU A 143 2.06 -32.33 -4.19
CA GLU A 143 3.22 -31.49 -3.88
C GLU A 143 3.90 -30.96 -5.16
N ALA A 144 3.99 -31.79 -6.20
CA ALA A 144 4.51 -31.34 -7.50
C ALA A 144 3.69 -30.15 -8.04
N ARG A 145 2.35 -30.25 -8.06
CA ARG A 145 1.47 -29.15 -8.47
C ARG A 145 1.66 -27.90 -7.61
N ARG A 146 1.76 -28.07 -6.28
CA ARG A 146 2.00 -26.96 -5.37
C ARG A 146 3.32 -26.23 -5.67
N LEU A 147 4.39 -27.00 -5.92
CA LEU A 147 5.70 -26.44 -6.26
C LEU A 147 5.67 -25.76 -7.65
N ASP A 148 5.04 -26.36 -8.64
CA ASP A 148 4.90 -25.77 -9.99
C ASP A 148 4.08 -24.48 -9.97
N GLU A 149 3.00 -24.41 -9.14
CA GLU A 149 2.26 -23.16 -8.91
C GLU A 149 3.12 -22.08 -8.22
N LEU A 150 3.95 -22.46 -7.25
CA LEU A 150 4.90 -21.52 -6.63
C LEU A 150 5.96 -21.05 -7.62
N ARG A 151 6.42 -21.90 -8.52
CA ARG A 151 7.34 -21.53 -9.59
C ARG A 151 6.73 -20.49 -10.53
N LEU A 152 5.48 -20.71 -10.93
CA LEU A 152 4.74 -19.79 -11.78
C LEU A 152 4.56 -18.43 -11.09
N ALA A 153 4.13 -18.42 -9.83
CA ALA A 153 4.00 -17.21 -9.03
C ALA A 153 5.36 -16.48 -8.86
N ALA A 154 6.46 -17.22 -8.69
CA ALA A 154 7.80 -16.64 -8.65
C ALA A 154 8.20 -15.98 -9.98
N GLY A 155 7.85 -16.58 -11.12
CA GLY A 155 8.03 -15.96 -12.44
C GLY A 155 7.25 -14.64 -12.56
N GLU A 156 6.00 -14.63 -12.12
CA GLU A 156 5.16 -13.42 -12.08
C GLU A 156 5.79 -12.32 -11.20
N GLU A 157 6.32 -12.67 -10.01
CA GLU A 157 6.99 -11.72 -9.11
C GLU A 157 8.30 -11.16 -9.69
N ARG A 158 9.09 -11.98 -10.39
CA ARG A 158 10.28 -11.52 -11.10
C ARG A 158 9.91 -10.50 -12.19
N ILE A 159 8.90 -10.83 -12.99
CA ILE A 159 8.39 -9.95 -14.06
C ILE A 159 7.86 -8.64 -13.46
N ALA A 160 7.10 -8.71 -12.37
CA ALA A 160 6.60 -7.53 -11.68
C ALA A 160 7.75 -6.63 -11.22
N ALA A 161 8.81 -7.21 -10.65
CA ALA A 161 10.00 -6.48 -10.24
C ALA A 161 10.74 -5.86 -11.46
N ASP A 162 10.86 -6.55 -12.61
CA ASP A 162 11.45 -5.99 -13.82
C ASP A 162 10.64 -4.81 -14.38
N VAL A 163 9.30 -4.88 -14.31
CA VAL A 163 8.39 -3.78 -14.67
C VAL A 163 8.59 -2.59 -13.72
N GLU A 164 8.62 -2.82 -12.38
CA GLU A 164 8.88 -1.79 -11.37
C GLU A 164 10.25 -1.11 -11.57
N LEU A 165 11.26 -1.85 -12.02
CA LEU A 165 12.61 -1.36 -12.31
C LEU A 165 12.73 -0.62 -13.66
N GLY A 166 11.61 -0.36 -14.35
CA GLY A 166 11.57 0.38 -15.60
C GLY A 166 12.03 -0.41 -16.83
N ARG A 167 11.88 -1.73 -16.82
CA ARG A 167 12.20 -2.64 -17.93
C ARG A 167 10.95 -3.31 -18.54
N PRO A 168 9.86 -2.59 -18.80
CA PRO A 168 8.61 -3.19 -19.24
C PRO A 168 8.74 -3.85 -20.62
N ALA A 169 9.53 -3.28 -21.54
CA ALA A 169 9.69 -3.83 -22.89
C ALA A 169 10.38 -5.20 -22.91
N ASP A 170 11.27 -5.44 -21.95
CA ASP A 170 12.08 -6.67 -21.91
C ASP A 170 11.23 -7.90 -21.53
N VAL A 171 10.14 -7.68 -20.78
CA VAL A 171 9.29 -8.77 -20.26
C VAL A 171 8.05 -9.06 -21.10
N VAL A 172 7.72 -8.20 -22.08
CA VAL A 172 6.52 -8.37 -22.93
C VAL A 172 6.51 -9.72 -23.66
N PRO A 173 7.58 -10.19 -24.33
CA PRO A 173 7.54 -11.46 -25.05
C PRO A 173 7.28 -12.67 -24.14
N GLU A 174 7.85 -12.65 -22.94
CA GLU A 174 7.65 -13.70 -21.94
C GLU A 174 6.22 -13.67 -21.40
N LEU A 175 5.67 -12.49 -21.13
CA LEU A 175 4.27 -12.32 -20.69
C LEU A 175 3.27 -12.76 -21.77
N GLU A 176 3.54 -12.45 -23.03
CA GLU A 176 2.70 -12.92 -24.14
C GLU A 176 2.67 -14.46 -24.23
N SER A 177 3.80 -15.14 -23.94
CA SER A 177 3.85 -16.61 -23.85
C SER A 177 3.05 -17.11 -22.65
N LEU A 178 3.27 -16.50 -21.48
CA LEU A 178 2.62 -16.89 -20.23
C LEU A 178 1.09 -16.74 -20.29
N VAL A 179 0.59 -15.65 -20.87
CA VAL A 179 -0.86 -15.45 -21.07
C VAL A 179 -1.43 -16.48 -22.06
N ARG A 180 -0.69 -16.87 -23.08
CA ARG A 180 -1.11 -17.89 -24.04
C ARG A 180 -1.16 -19.29 -23.41
N GLU A 181 -0.21 -19.61 -22.54
CA GLU A 181 -0.15 -20.89 -21.81
C GLU A 181 -1.20 -20.97 -20.70
N HIS A 182 -1.53 -19.82 -20.09
CA HIS A 182 -2.43 -19.70 -18.96
C HIS A 182 -3.52 -18.63 -19.19
N PRO A 183 -4.40 -18.79 -20.17
CA PRO A 183 -5.33 -17.74 -20.64
C PRO A 183 -6.37 -17.32 -19.58
N LEU A 184 -6.61 -18.16 -18.57
CA LEU A 184 -7.56 -17.89 -17.49
C LEU A 184 -6.92 -17.21 -16.27
N ARG A 185 -5.60 -17.07 -16.23
CA ARG A 185 -4.90 -16.42 -15.12
C ARG A 185 -4.92 -14.90 -15.28
N GLU A 186 -5.48 -14.23 -14.28
CA GLU A 186 -5.60 -12.77 -14.31
C GLU A 186 -4.26 -12.06 -14.13
N ARG A 187 -3.38 -12.57 -13.26
CA ARG A 187 -2.11 -11.91 -12.90
C ARG A 187 -1.18 -11.71 -14.09
N PRO A 188 -0.90 -12.72 -14.95
CA PRO A 188 -0.12 -12.53 -16.18
C PRO A 188 -0.77 -11.52 -17.14
N CYS A 189 -2.10 -11.55 -17.29
CA CYS A 189 -2.82 -10.58 -18.11
C CYS A 189 -2.66 -9.15 -17.57
N GLU A 190 -2.82 -8.94 -16.26
CA GLU A 190 -2.60 -7.66 -15.60
C GLU A 190 -1.18 -7.14 -15.84
N LEU A 191 -0.16 -7.99 -15.64
CA LEU A 191 1.24 -7.64 -15.86
C LEU A 191 1.52 -7.32 -17.34
N LEU A 192 0.95 -8.07 -18.28
CA LEU A 192 1.08 -7.81 -19.72
C LEU A 192 0.48 -6.45 -20.10
N MET A 193 -0.74 -6.16 -19.62
CA MET A 193 -1.39 -4.88 -19.86
C MET A 193 -0.55 -3.72 -19.30
N ARG A 194 -0.01 -3.85 -18.09
CA ARG A 194 0.88 -2.84 -17.48
C ARG A 194 2.18 -2.66 -18.27
N ALA A 195 2.83 -3.76 -18.66
CA ALA A 195 4.08 -3.72 -19.41
C ALA A 195 3.90 -3.09 -20.80
N LEU A 196 2.84 -3.46 -21.52
CA LEU A 196 2.49 -2.90 -22.82
C LEU A 196 2.17 -1.40 -22.73
N TYR A 197 1.38 -1.00 -21.73
CA TYR A 197 1.06 0.40 -21.50
C TYR A 197 2.31 1.22 -21.20
N ALA A 198 3.18 0.73 -20.33
CA ALA A 198 4.45 1.36 -19.98
C ALA A 198 5.43 1.46 -21.16
N ALA A 199 5.34 0.50 -22.09
CA ALA A 199 6.10 0.53 -23.35
C ALA A 199 5.46 1.45 -24.42
N GLY A 200 4.38 2.17 -24.12
CA GLY A 200 3.65 3.04 -25.05
C GLY A 200 2.70 2.29 -26.01
N ARG A 201 2.55 0.98 -25.86
CA ARG A 201 1.71 0.10 -26.69
C ARG A 201 0.29 0.00 -26.16
N HIS A 202 -0.41 1.15 -26.05
CA HIS A 202 -1.71 1.25 -25.39
C HIS A 202 -2.81 0.41 -26.05
N ALA A 203 -2.82 0.37 -27.39
CA ALA A 203 -3.78 -0.44 -28.14
C ALA A 203 -3.58 -1.95 -27.88
N ASP A 204 -2.32 -2.41 -27.80
CA ASP A 204 -2.01 -3.80 -27.53
C ASP A 204 -2.37 -4.20 -26.09
N ALA A 205 -2.24 -3.26 -25.13
CA ALA A 205 -2.66 -3.48 -23.75
C ALA A 205 -4.18 -3.72 -23.66
N LEU A 206 -5.01 -2.97 -24.42
CA LEU A 206 -6.44 -3.19 -24.49
C LEU A 206 -6.79 -4.48 -25.24
N ALA A 207 -6.06 -4.82 -26.29
CA ALA A 207 -6.23 -6.09 -27.00
C ALA A 207 -5.92 -7.32 -26.10
N ALA A 208 -4.94 -7.21 -25.21
CA ALA A 208 -4.66 -8.25 -24.21
C ALA A 208 -5.82 -8.45 -23.24
N PHE A 209 -6.47 -7.36 -22.79
CA PHE A 209 -7.70 -7.45 -21.98
C PHE A 209 -8.83 -8.14 -22.73
N ASP A 210 -9.09 -7.75 -23.99
CA ASP A 210 -10.18 -8.32 -24.79
C ASP A 210 -9.94 -9.82 -25.05
N ALA A 211 -8.71 -10.25 -25.28
CA ALA A 211 -8.37 -11.66 -25.43
C ALA A 211 -8.62 -12.46 -24.14
N HIS A 212 -8.22 -11.90 -22.98
CA HIS A 212 -8.47 -12.52 -21.69
C HIS A 212 -9.96 -12.62 -21.37
N ARG A 213 -10.73 -11.56 -21.64
CA ARG A 213 -12.20 -11.56 -21.49
C ARG A 213 -12.83 -12.62 -22.36
N ALA A 214 -12.44 -12.75 -23.62
CA ALA A 214 -12.97 -13.76 -24.52
C ALA A 214 -12.73 -15.18 -24.03
N ALA A 215 -11.53 -15.47 -23.45
CA ALA A 215 -11.22 -16.77 -22.87
C ALA A 215 -12.09 -17.07 -21.63
N LEU A 216 -12.42 -16.08 -20.83
CA LEU A 216 -13.30 -16.23 -19.66
C LEU A 216 -14.77 -16.38 -20.08
N ASP A 217 -15.24 -15.61 -21.10
CA ASP A 217 -16.59 -15.68 -21.64
C ASP A 217 -16.96 -17.10 -22.13
N GLU A 218 -15.99 -17.87 -22.68
CA GLU A 218 -16.19 -19.28 -23.07
C GLU A 218 -16.62 -20.18 -21.89
N LEU A 219 -16.28 -19.78 -20.67
CA LEU A 219 -16.63 -20.47 -19.42
C LEU A 219 -17.77 -19.79 -18.66
N GLY A 220 -18.36 -18.73 -19.19
CA GLY A 220 -19.39 -17.94 -18.53
C GLY A 220 -18.86 -17.10 -17.35
N LEU A 221 -17.56 -16.77 -17.35
CA LEU A 221 -16.91 -15.98 -16.33
C LEU A 221 -16.62 -14.56 -16.83
N GLU A 222 -16.54 -13.62 -15.90
CA GLU A 222 -16.11 -12.24 -16.19
C GLU A 222 -14.71 -11.98 -15.62
N PRO A 223 -13.92 -11.07 -16.26
CA PRO A 223 -12.64 -10.62 -15.70
C PRO A 223 -12.83 -10.05 -14.30
N GLY A 224 -11.89 -10.31 -13.42
CA GLY A 224 -11.88 -9.82 -12.06
C GLY A 224 -11.76 -8.29 -11.99
N GLU A 225 -12.08 -7.76 -10.83
CA GLU A 225 -12.15 -6.29 -10.64
C GLU A 225 -10.80 -5.59 -10.86
N ALA A 226 -9.67 -6.24 -10.55
CA ALA A 226 -8.34 -5.67 -10.74
C ALA A 226 -8.03 -5.42 -12.23
N VAL A 227 -8.30 -6.39 -13.08
CA VAL A 227 -8.06 -6.30 -14.53
C VAL A 227 -9.04 -5.30 -15.19
N ARG A 228 -10.32 -5.29 -14.77
CA ARG A 228 -11.31 -4.30 -15.23
C ARG A 228 -10.94 -2.88 -14.85
N ARG A 229 -10.47 -2.65 -13.61
CA ARG A 229 -9.96 -1.34 -13.16
C ARG A 229 -8.76 -0.89 -13.97
N LEU A 230 -7.82 -1.80 -14.24
CA LEU A 230 -6.66 -1.51 -15.07
C LEU A 230 -7.07 -1.11 -16.50
N GLN A 231 -8.00 -1.83 -17.12
CA GLN A 231 -8.57 -1.44 -18.45
C GLN A 231 -9.15 -0.03 -18.41
N ALA A 232 -9.98 0.28 -17.40
CA ALA A 232 -10.57 1.60 -17.25
C ALA A 232 -9.51 2.70 -17.07
N SER A 233 -8.43 2.42 -16.36
CA SER A 233 -7.32 3.34 -16.17
C SER A 233 -6.52 3.56 -17.46
N ILE A 234 -6.29 2.50 -18.25
CA ILE A 234 -5.64 2.61 -19.56
C ILE A 234 -6.49 3.48 -20.52
N LEU A 235 -7.82 3.27 -20.55
CA LEU A 235 -8.73 4.05 -21.39
C LEU A 235 -8.77 5.54 -21.01
N ARG A 236 -8.56 5.87 -19.73
CA ARG A 236 -8.45 7.25 -19.24
C ARG A 236 -7.06 7.86 -19.41
N HIS A 237 -6.09 7.08 -19.90
CA HIS A 237 -4.67 7.49 -19.92
C HIS A 237 -4.15 7.93 -18.55
N ASP A 238 -4.49 7.18 -17.49
CA ASP A 238 -4.05 7.48 -16.13
C ASP A 238 -2.52 7.42 -16.04
N ALA A 239 -1.90 8.53 -15.65
CA ALA A 239 -0.44 8.66 -15.61
C ALA A 239 0.27 7.71 -14.61
N GLY A 240 -0.47 7.16 -13.65
CA GLY A 240 0.01 6.20 -12.65
C GLY A 240 0.33 4.80 -13.19
N LEU A 241 0.01 4.50 -14.45
CA LEU A 241 0.24 3.18 -15.05
C LEU A 241 1.65 2.99 -15.64
N THR A 242 2.47 4.02 -15.70
CA THR A 242 3.82 3.94 -16.26
C THR A 242 4.80 3.46 -15.19
N PRO A 243 5.34 2.21 -15.24
CA PRO A 243 6.35 1.75 -14.31
C PRO A 243 7.68 2.46 -14.54
N GLY A 244 8.43 2.69 -13.47
CA GLY A 244 9.80 3.19 -13.57
C GLY A 244 9.98 4.65 -13.17
N ARG A 245 9.00 5.27 -12.49
CA ARG A 245 9.17 6.63 -11.93
C ARG A 245 9.59 6.66 -10.46
N ASN A 246 9.59 5.53 -9.77
CA ASN A 246 10.03 5.45 -8.36
C ASN A 246 11.56 5.36 -8.17
N GLY A 247 12.34 5.48 -9.26
CA GLY A 247 13.81 5.45 -9.25
C GLY A 247 14.49 6.56 -10.05
N ARG A 248 13.73 7.45 -10.71
CA ARG A 248 14.26 8.69 -11.27
C ARG A 248 13.89 9.84 -10.33
N GLY A 249 14.87 10.25 -9.60
CA GLY A 249 14.95 11.18 -8.52
C GLY A 249 13.92 12.31 -8.45
N ASP A 250 13.79 12.88 -7.27
CA ASP A 250 12.98 14.03 -6.83
C ASP A 250 12.73 15.13 -7.88
N ARG A 251 13.62 15.28 -8.85
CA ARG A 251 13.52 16.32 -9.91
C ARG A 251 12.31 16.16 -10.83
N ASP A 252 11.82 14.94 -11.10
CA ASP A 252 10.67 14.71 -11.98
C ASP A 252 9.33 14.91 -11.23
N ALA A 253 9.28 14.53 -9.95
CA ALA A 253 8.11 14.75 -9.09
C ALA A 253 7.87 16.25 -8.88
N ASP A 254 8.94 17.00 -8.63
CA ASP A 254 8.88 18.46 -8.45
C ASP A 254 8.33 19.16 -9.70
N ALA A 255 8.76 18.77 -10.89
CA ALA A 255 8.26 19.37 -12.14
C ALA A 255 6.76 19.10 -12.34
N ASP A 256 6.29 17.89 -12.02
CA ASP A 256 4.87 17.55 -12.09
C ASP A 256 4.05 18.32 -11.05
N ILE A 257 4.57 18.43 -9.82
CA ILE A 257 3.91 19.19 -8.75
C ILE A 257 3.83 20.68 -9.13
N VAL A 258 4.94 21.28 -9.58
CA VAL A 258 4.97 22.69 -10.04
C VAL A 258 3.97 22.90 -11.17
N LYS A 259 3.96 22.04 -12.19
CA LYS A 259 3.01 22.10 -13.30
C LYS A 259 1.55 22.00 -12.84
N ALA A 260 1.26 21.11 -11.90
CA ALA A 260 -0.08 20.95 -11.35
C ALA A 260 -0.48 22.12 -10.44
N LEU A 261 0.47 22.68 -9.66
CA LEU A 261 0.27 23.86 -8.82
C LEU A 261 -0.11 25.08 -9.67
N VAL A 262 0.68 25.41 -10.69
CA VAL A 262 0.40 26.59 -11.56
C VAL A 262 -0.86 26.43 -12.39
N ALA A 263 -1.32 25.20 -12.61
CA ALA A 263 -2.61 24.92 -13.24
C ALA A 263 -3.78 24.98 -12.24
N GLY A 264 -3.54 25.31 -10.98
CA GLY A 264 -4.53 25.30 -9.91
C GLY A 264 -5.13 23.94 -9.63
N ARG A 265 -4.48 22.83 -9.98
CA ARG A 265 -5.02 21.45 -9.88
C ARG A 265 -4.53 20.66 -8.67
N VAL A 266 -3.75 21.25 -7.80
CA VAL A 266 -3.30 20.63 -6.54
C VAL A 266 -4.20 21.09 -5.39
N VAL A 267 -4.60 20.16 -4.56
CA VAL A 267 -5.21 20.39 -3.25
C VAL A 267 -4.15 20.09 -2.19
N PRO A 268 -3.54 21.12 -1.56
CA PRO A 268 -2.71 20.92 -0.39
C PRO A 268 -3.54 20.40 0.78
N VAL A 269 -3.01 19.43 1.51
CA VAL A 269 -3.63 18.86 2.70
C VAL A 269 -2.67 18.99 3.86
N LEU A 270 -3.02 19.81 4.84
CA LEU A 270 -2.17 20.12 5.99
C LEU A 270 -2.53 19.21 7.18
N GLY A 271 -1.54 18.50 7.71
CA GLY A 271 -1.64 17.71 8.92
C GLY A 271 -1.53 18.53 10.21
N LEU A 272 -1.80 17.89 11.32
CA LEU A 272 -1.63 18.45 12.66
C LEU A 272 -0.17 18.27 13.08
N ASP A 273 0.68 19.27 12.82
CA ASP A 273 2.05 19.25 13.34
C ASP A 273 2.06 19.22 14.87
N GLY A 274 2.85 18.32 15.44
CA GLY A 274 2.99 18.23 16.89
C GLY A 274 1.79 17.59 17.61
N GLY A 275 1.04 16.71 16.95
CA GLY A 275 -0.04 15.95 17.61
C GLY A 275 0.43 15.19 18.86
N THR A 276 1.64 14.66 18.82
CA THR A 276 2.30 14.01 19.96
C THR A 276 2.58 15.01 21.09
N ASP A 277 3.04 16.24 20.75
CA ASP A 277 3.29 17.31 21.72
C ASP A 277 1.99 17.81 22.34
N LEU A 278 0.92 17.91 21.57
CA LEU A 278 -0.40 18.26 22.07
C LEU A 278 -0.93 17.21 23.04
N ALA A 279 -0.80 15.92 22.70
CA ALA A 279 -1.18 14.82 23.58
C ALA A 279 -0.39 14.86 24.91
N ALA A 280 0.91 15.12 24.84
CA ALA A 280 1.76 15.23 26.01
C ALA A 280 1.39 16.45 26.89
N HIS A 281 1.09 17.58 26.26
CA HIS A 281 0.62 18.78 26.94
C HIS A 281 -0.70 18.55 27.67
N LEU A 282 -1.72 17.99 26.97
CA LEU A 282 -3.03 17.70 27.57
C LEU A 282 -2.92 16.63 28.67
N ALA A 283 -2.10 15.60 28.49
CA ALA A 283 -1.84 14.59 29.50
C ALA A 283 -1.28 15.20 30.79
N SER A 284 -0.35 16.16 30.66
CA SER A 284 0.20 16.89 31.82
C SER A 284 -0.82 17.83 32.43
N ALA A 285 -1.55 18.59 31.63
CA ALA A 285 -2.53 19.59 32.11
C ALA A 285 -3.69 18.94 32.88
N PHE A 286 -4.16 17.77 32.43
CA PHE A 286 -5.30 17.06 33.01
C PHE A 286 -4.95 15.85 33.85
N GLY A 287 -3.66 15.58 34.10
CA GLY A 287 -3.22 14.48 34.94
C GLY A 287 -3.56 13.08 34.40
N TYR A 288 -3.39 12.86 33.10
CA TYR A 288 -3.69 11.59 32.46
C TYR A 288 -2.81 10.46 33.04
N PRO A 289 -3.39 9.35 33.54
CA PRO A 289 -2.63 8.30 34.25
C PRO A 289 -2.04 7.22 33.33
N GLY A 290 -2.23 7.31 32.01
CA GLY A 290 -1.81 6.26 31.08
C GLY A 290 -0.33 6.30 30.74
N ASP A 291 0.19 5.15 30.25
CA ASP A 291 1.57 4.99 29.79
C ASP A 291 1.80 5.56 28.40
N ARG A 292 3.05 5.77 28.03
CA ARG A 292 3.45 6.16 26.67
C ARG A 292 3.48 4.94 25.72
N PRO A 293 3.21 5.11 24.41
CA PRO A 293 2.94 6.36 23.71
C PRO A 293 1.55 6.93 23.99
N LEU A 294 1.44 8.26 24.01
CA LEU A 294 0.19 8.98 24.25
C LEU A 294 -0.60 9.09 22.96
N ASP A 295 -1.86 8.69 22.98
CA ASP A 295 -2.82 8.90 21.91
C ASP A 295 -3.66 10.16 22.18
N LEU A 296 -3.68 11.10 21.22
CA LEU A 296 -4.35 12.40 21.38
C LEU A 296 -5.85 12.25 21.65
N ALA A 297 -6.53 11.37 20.90
CA ALA A 297 -7.98 11.18 21.07
C ALA A 297 -8.32 10.63 22.45
N ARG A 298 -7.54 9.67 22.92
CA ARG A 298 -7.72 9.06 24.24
C ARG A 298 -7.41 10.03 25.39
N VAL A 299 -6.33 10.80 25.28
CA VAL A 299 -5.98 11.80 26.29
C VAL A 299 -7.05 12.88 26.35
N SER A 300 -7.54 13.35 25.21
CA SER A 300 -8.62 14.34 25.11
C SER A 300 -9.95 13.78 25.65
N GLN A 301 -10.25 12.50 25.37
CA GLN A 301 -11.42 11.82 25.93
C GLN A 301 -11.36 11.75 27.45
N TYR A 302 -10.20 11.41 28.01
CA TYR A 302 -10.00 11.42 29.46
C TYR A 302 -10.24 12.81 30.05
N ALA A 303 -9.63 13.85 29.45
CA ALA A 303 -9.81 15.23 29.91
C ALA A 303 -11.29 15.64 29.91
N ALA A 304 -12.00 15.36 28.80
CA ALA A 304 -13.43 15.66 28.68
C ALA A 304 -14.30 14.88 29.67
N THR A 305 -13.99 13.60 29.92
CA THR A 305 -14.74 12.74 30.84
C THR A 305 -14.53 13.15 32.29
N MET A 306 -13.31 13.47 32.69
CA MET A 306 -12.97 13.77 34.07
C MET A 306 -13.23 15.21 34.47
N ASN A 307 -13.14 16.16 33.54
CA ASN A 307 -13.20 17.60 33.82
C ASN A 307 -14.35 18.31 33.09
N GLY A 308 -15.01 17.63 32.16
CA GLY A 308 -15.95 18.23 31.22
C GLY A 308 -15.28 18.81 29.97
N SER A 309 -16.08 19.01 28.91
CA SER A 309 -15.59 19.54 27.65
C SER A 309 -15.15 21.02 27.73
N GLY A 310 -15.73 21.82 28.64
CA GLY A 310 -15.37 23.22 28.79
C GLY A 310 -13.89 23.47 29.10
N PRO A 311 -13.32 22.90 30.16
CA PRO A 311 -11.91 23.03 30.49
C PRO A 311 -10.97 22.52 29.38
N LEU A 312 -11.35 21.45 28.66
CA LEU A 312 -10.59 20.96 27.51
C LEU A 312 -10.58 22.01 26.39
N TYR A 313 -11.74 22.59 26.04
CA TYR A 313 -11.86 23.61 25.01
C TYR A 313 -11.13 24.89 25.40
N ASP A 314 -11.14 25.30 26.66
CA ASP A 314 -10.38 26.45 27.16
C ASP A 314 -8.87 26.25 27.01
N GLU A 315 -8.38 25.02 27.23
CA GLU A 315 -6.97 24.69 27.07
C GLU A 315 -6.55 24.69 25.59
N LEU A 316 -7.38 24.08 24.72
CA LEU A 316 -7.17 24.04 23.28
C LEU A 316 -7.18 25.46 22.69
N HIS A 317 -8.16 26.28 23.08
CA HIS A 317 -8.25 27.69 22.65
C HIS A 317 -6.97 28.44 23.00
N ARG A 318 -6.55 28.37 24.27
CA ARG A 318 -5.34 29.08 24.75
C ARG A 318 -4.09 28.67 23.96
N ARG A 319 -3.96 27.38 23.69
CA ARG A 319 -2.80 26.85 22.96
C ARG A 319 -2.82 27.27 21.48
N PHE A 320 -3.93 27.10 20.79
CA PHE A 320 -4.02 27.38 19.35
C PHE A 320 -4.13 28.86 19.00
N GLN A 321 -4.68 29.65 19.90
CA GLN A 321 -4.67 31.10 19.74
C GLN A 321 -3.25 31.69 19.90
N ALA A 322 -2.43 31.08 20.78
CA ALA A 322 -1.03 31.47 20.96
C ALA A 322 -0.11 30.99 19.80
N ALA A 323 -0.42 29.84 19.19
CA ALA A 323 0.36 29.23 18.10
C ALA A 323 -0.01 29.83 16.73
N THR A 324 0.21 31.13 16.54
CA THR A 324 -0.27 31.84 15.35
C THR A 324 0.81 32.23 14.35
N ASP A 325 2.08 31.97 14.62
CA ASP A 325 3.16 32.36 13.71
C ASP A 325 3.18 31.47 12.46
N PRO A 326 3.02 32.05 11.25
CA PRO A 326 3.03 31.27 10.02
C PRO A 326 4.38 30.60 9.79
N GLN A 327 4.37 29.29 9.55
CA GLN A 327 5.52 28.51 9.14
C GLN A 327 5.79 28.67 7.62
N PRO A 328 6.95 28.23 7.08
CA PRO A 328 7.24 28.29 5.65
C PRO A 328 6.16 27.70 4.76
N VAL A 329 5.55 26.59 5.14
CA VAL A 329 4.41 25.96 4.43
C VAL A 329 3.23 26.94 4.31
N HIS A 330 2.86 27.64 5.39
CA HIS A 330 1.73 28.59 5.37
C HIS A 330 2.01 29.78 4.45
N ARG A 331 3.21 30.37 4.55
CA ARG A 331 3.64 31.49 3.68
C ARG A 331 3.70 31.09 2.21
N PHE A 332 4.19 29.87 1.92
CA PHE A 332 4.18 29.34 0.56
C PHE A 332 2.78 29.26 -0.02
N LEU A 333 1.82 28.68 0.71
CA LEU A 333 0.44 28.56 0.23
C LEU A 333 -0.22 29.93 0.03
N ALA A 334 0.02 30.88 0.93
CA ALA A 334 -0.49 32.25 0.82
C ALA A 334 0.15 33.05 -0.35
N SER A 335 1.33 32.63 -0.84
CA SER A 335 2.00 33.26 -1.99
C SER A 335 1.49 32.78 -3.36
N LEU A 336 0.65 31.78 -3.42
CA LEU A 336 0.19 31.17 -4.68
C LEU A 336 -0.95 31.95 -5.39
N PRO A 337 -1.91 32.59 -4.70
CA PRO A 337 -3.05 33.22 -5.36
C PRO A 337 -2.68 34.24 -6.44
N PRO A 338 -1.72 35.19 -6.26
CA PRO A 338 -1.32 36.12 -7.30
C PRO A 338 -0.83 35.40 -8.57
N ARG A 339 0.00 34.36 -8.39
CA ARG A 339 0.57 33.58 -9.49
C ARG A 339 -0.50 32.81 -10.28
N LEU A 340 -1.54 32.31 -9.59
CA LEU A 340 -2.68 31.63 -10.24
C LEU A 340 -3.52 32.62 -11.04
N ARG A 341 -3.80 33.82 -10.48
CA ARG A 341 -4.54 34.86 -11.17
C ARG A 341 -3.84 35.35 -12.45
N GLU A 342 -2.52 35.55 -12.40
CA GLU A 342 -1.71 35.92 -13.58
C GLU A 342 -1.83 34.91 -14.73
N ARG A 343 -2.03 33.65 -14.41
CA ARG A 343 -2.18 32.54 -15.39
C ARG A 343 -3.62 32.22 -15.76
N GLY A 344 -4.59 32.94 -15.20
CA GLY A 344 -6.02 32.62 -15.39
C GLY A 344 -6.40 31.24 -14.87
N ALA A 345 -5.64 30.70 -13.91
CA ALA A 345 -5.92 29.43 -13.26
C ALA A 345 -6.87 29.61 -12.06
N PRO A 346 -7.71 28.63 -11.74
CA PRO A 346 -8.55 28.70 -10.55
C PRO A 346 -7.70 28.74 -9.29
N HIS A 347 -8.19 29.44 -8.28
CA HIS A 347 -7.60 29.47 -6.95
C HIS A 347 -7.58 28.08 -6.30
N GLN A 348 -6.88 27.94 -5.19
CA GLN A 348 -6.72 26.65 -4.52
C GLN A 348 -7.85 26.35 -3.54
N LEU A 349 -8.18 25.07 -3.46
CA LEU A 349 -8.83 24.48 -2.30
C LEU A 349 -7.73 23.92 -1.40
N ILE A 350 -7.62 24.39 -0.16
CA ILE A 350 -6.67 23.90 0.84
C ILE A 350 -7.49 23.15 1.89
N VAL A 351 -7.11 21.91 2.18
CA VAL A 351 -7.71 21.12 3.26
C VAL A 351 -6.81 21.18 4.47
N SER A 352 -7.37 21.45 5.65
CA SER A 352 -6.59 21.52 6.89
C SER A 352 -7.19 20.58 7.96
N GLY A 353 -6.31 19.79 8.58
CA GLY A 353 -6.55 19.07 9.81
C GLY A 353 -6.07 19.84 11.06
N ARG A 354 -5.53 21.06 10.87
CA ARG A 354 -5.04 21.92 11.95
C ARG A 354 -6.15 22.68 12.61
N TYR A 355 -5.98 23.01 13.89
CA TYR A 355 -6.94 23.77 14.67
C TYR A 355 -6.54 25.24 14.84
N ASP A 356 -5.28 25.60 14.55
CA ASP A 356 -4.71 26.95 14.71
C ASP A 356 -5.07 27.91 13.57
N LEU A 357 -4.74 29.20 13.75
CA LEU A 357 -4.97 30.28 12.79
C LEU A 357 -3.75 30.65 11.94
N ALA A 358 -2.68 29.84 11.96
CA ALA A 358 -1.42 30.20 11.33
C ALA A 358 -1.55 30.37 9.81
N LEU A 359 -2.35 29.52 9.14
CA LEU A 359 -2.58 29.64 7.70
C LEU A 359 -3.42 30.89 7.36
N GLU A 360 -4.47 31.17 8.12
CA GLU A 360 -5.28 32.39 7.93
C GLU A 360 -4.44 33.65 8.10
N ARG A 361 -3.57 33.68 9.11
CA ARG A 361 -2.65 34.79 9.34
C ARG A 361 -1.65 34.93 8.18
N ALA A 362 -1.17 33.86 7.60
CA ALA A 362 -0.31 33.92 6.43
C ALA A 362 -1.01 34.58 5.22
N PHE A 363 -2.30 34.33 5.02
CA PHE A 363 -3.11 35.00 4.00
C PHE A 363 -3.31 36.49 4.31
N ASP A 364 -3.58 36.83 5.58
CA ASP A 364 -3.68 38.21 6.03
C ASP A 364 -2.36 38.98 5.78
N ASP A 365 -1.21 38.37 6.16
CA ASP A 365 0.13 38.96 5.95
C ASP A 365 0.45 39.14 4.45
N ALA A 366 -0.03 38.23 3.60
CA ALA A 366 0.10 38.35 2.15
C ALA A 366 -0.92 39.30 1.49
N SER A 367 -1.85 39.85 2.28
CA SER A 367 -2.98 40.68 1.79
C SER A 367 -3.85 39.91 0.76
N GLU A 368 -4.02 38.62 0.94
CA GLU A 368 -4.83 37.75 0.09
C GLU A 368 -6.10 37.32 0.82
N GLU A 369 -7.23 37.46 0.14
CA GLU A 369 -8.52 37.05 0.67
C GLU A 369 -8.70 35.53 0.61
N VAL A 370 -9.25 34.95 1.68
CA VAL A 370 -9.57 33.51 1.78
C VAL A 370 -10.97 33.29 2.34
N ASP A 371 -11.76 32.41 1.71
CA ASP A 371 -13.00 31.89 2.27
C ASP A 371 -12.67 30.75 3.24
N VAL A 372 -13.12 30.83 4.49
CA VAL A 372 -12.89 29.79 5.49
C VAL A 372 -14.16 28.97 5.70
N VAL A 373 -14.06 27.66 5.51
CA VAL A 373 -15.15 26.69 5.69
C VAL A 373 -14.75 25.70 6.77
N THR A 374 -15.48 25.65 7.87
CA THR A 374 -15.09 24.86 9.04
C THR A 374 -16.21 23.91 9.47
N TYR A 375 -15.86 22.66 9.78
CA TYR A 375 -16.76 21.67 10.31
C TYR A 375 -17.14 21.97 11.77
N VAL A 376 -18.40 21.75 12.13
CA VAL A 376 -18.96 21.96 13.48
C VAL A 376 -19.15 20.62 14.18
N ALA A 377 -18.32 20.35 15.19
CA ALA A 377 -18.38 19.11 15.98
C ALA A 377 -19.38 19.15 17.14
N SER A 378 -19.79 20.36 17.61
CA SER A 378 -20.62 20.53 18.80
C SER A 378 -21.67 21.62 18.61
N GLY A 379 -22.60 21.72 19.57
CA GLY A 379 -23.63 22.77 19.57
C GLY A 379 -24.77 22.56 18.56
N PRO A 380 -25.60 23.62 18.32
CA PRO A 380 -26.81 23.51 17.51
C PRO A 380 -26.58 23.23 16.02
N TYR A 381 -25.39 23.52 15.52
CA TYR A 381 -25.00 23.30 14.13
C TYR A 381 -24.14 22.05 13.94
N ARG A 382 -24.07 21.18 14.93
CA ARG A 382 -23.28 19.93 14.90
C ARG A 382 -23.54 19.11 13.63
N GLY A 383 -22.45 18.75 12.93
CA GLY A 383 -22.51 17.96 11.70
C GLY A 383 -22.67 18.79 10.42
N LYS A 384 -22.76 20.11 10.54
CA LYS A 384 -22.76 21.03 9.39
C LYS A 384 -21.39 21.69 9.22
N PHE A 385 -21.24 22.44 8.15
CA PHE A 385 -20.15 23.39 7.96
C PHE A 385 -20.67 24.82 8.15
N TRP A 386 -19.83 25.70 8.61
CA TRP A 386 -20.06 27.12 8.53
C TRP A 386 -19.03 27.77 7.60
N HIS A 387 -19.38 28.89 7.01
CA HIS A 387 -18.57 29.65 6.10
C HIS A 387 -18.36 31.06 6.65
N ARG A 388 -17.10 31.50 6.65
CA ARG A 388 -16.69 32.85 6.95
C ARG A 388 -16.06 33.48 5.69
N PRO A 389 -16.79 34.36 4.99
CA PRO A 389 -16.24 35.19 3.93
C PRO A 389 -15.24 36.21 4.49
N PRO A 390 -14.30 36.74 3.69
CA PRO A 390 -13.40 37.79 4.13
C PRO A 390 -14.17 39.05 4.59
N GLY A 391 -13.87 39.54 5.79
CA GLY A 391 -14.48 40.71 6.37
C GLY A 391 -15.95 40.61 6.78
N GLU A 392 -16.54 39.42 6.72
CA GLU A 392 -17.92 39.15 7.14
C GLU A 392 -17.97 38.22 8.36
N GLU A 393 -19.13 38.19 9.04
CA GLU A 393 -19.39 37.25 10.13
C GLU A 393 -19.61 35.82 9.60
N PRO A 394 -19.22 34.79 10.35
CA PRO A 394 -19.48 33.41 10.01
C PRO A 394 -20.99 33.11 9.92
N ARG A 395 -21.36 32.22 8.98
CA ARG A 395 -22.74 31.77 8.78
C ARG A 395 -22.81 30.26 8.49
N PRO A 396 -23.83 29.55 8.99
CA PRO A 396 -23.95 28.12 8.74
C PRO A 396 -24.30 27.84 7.28
N ILE A 397 -23.78 26.73 6.74
CA ILE A 397 -24.15 26.21 5.42
C ILE A 397 -25.32 25.24 5.61
N ASP A 398 -26.54 25.74 5.48
CA ASP A 398 -27.74 24.95 5.68
C ASP A 398 -28.09 24.06 4.48
N VAL A 399 -27.83 24.52 3.27
CA VAL A 399 -28.16 23.81 2.04
C VAL A 399 -26.91 23.72 1.13
N PRO A 400 -26.05 22.68 1.34
CA PRO A 400 -24.77 22.55 0.61
C PRO A 400 -24.89 22.55 -0.92
N ASN A 401 -25.99 22.02 -1.45
CA ASN A 401 -26.22 21.91 -2.88
C ASN A 401 -26.44 23.26 -3.60
N THR A 402 -26.97 24.25 -2.91
CA THR A 402 -27.23 25.59 -3.46
C THR A 402 -26.13 26.59 -3.11
N TYR A 403 -25.23 26.23 -2.22
CA TYR A 403 -24.18 27.12 -1.69
C TYR A 403 -23.00 27.31 -2.66
N ALA A 404 -23.01 26.62 -3.80
CA ALA A 404 -21.92 26.69 -4.79
C ALA A 404 -21.72 28.10 -5.41
N THR A 405 -22.73 28.97 -5.37
CA THR A 405 -22.63 30.37 -5.84
C THR A 405 -21.87 31.27 -4.87
N GLU A 406 -21.85 30.92 -3.59
CA GLU A 406 -21.17 31.68 -2.54
C GLU A 406 -19.67 31.29 -2.46
N LEU A 407 -19.34 30.02 -2.69
CA LEU A 407 -18.00 29.48 -2.65
C LEU A 407 -17.50 29.20 -4.07
N SER A 408 -16.56 30.02 -4.57
CA SER A 408 -16.04 29.89 -5.93
C SER A 408 -14.52 30.03 -5.97
N LEU A 409 -13.85 28.97 -6.44
CA LEU A 409 -12.40 28.97 -6.70
C LEU A 409 -12.00 29.88 -7.87
N GLU A 410 -12.94 30.39 -8.66
CA GLU A 410 -12.69 31.42 -9.66
C GLU A 410 -12.46 32.82 -9.01
N ARG A 411 -12.96 32.99 -7.80
CA ARG A 411 -12.86 34.27 -7.08
C ARG A 411 -11.70 34.33 -6.10
N ARG A 412 -11.55 33.29 -5.25
CA ARG A 412 -10.53 33.26 -4.21
C ARG A 412 -10.25 31.86 -3.68
N THR A 413 -9.19 31.72 -2.92
CA THR A 413 -8.80 30.49 -2.24
C THR A 413 -9.83 30.12 -1.17
N ILE A 414 -10.06 28.82 -1.02
CA ILE A 414 -10.96 28.28 0.01
C ILE A 414 -10.13 27.42 0.95
N LEU A 415 -10.18 27.72 2.26
CA LEU A 415 -9.63 26.92 3.33
C LEU A 415 -10.73 26.04 3.93
N LEU A 416 -10.58 24.73 3.86
CA LEU A 416 -11.54 23.75 4.38
C LEU A 416 -10.97 23.05 5.61
N ASN A 417 -11.44 23.46 6.81
CA ASN A 417 -11.09 22.86 8.10
C ASN A 417 -12.03 21.69 8.39
N LEU A 418 -11.56 20.47 8.22
CA LEU A 418 -12.38 19.26 8.35
C LEU A 418 -12.63 18.84 9.80
N HIS A 419 -11.79 19.25 10.74
CA HIS A 419 -11.85 18.82 12.13
C HIS A 419 -12.18 19.94 13.11
N GLY A 420 -12.71 21.05 12.59
CA GLY A 420 -12.93 22.25 13.37
C GLY A 420 -11.70 23.16 13.39
N ALA A 421 -11.80 24.27 14.11
CA ALA A 421 -10.72 25.23 14.33
C ALA A 421 -11.04 26.11 15.55
N VAL A 422 -10.01 26.78 16.08
CA VAL A 422 -10.18 27.84 17.07
C VAL A 422 -10.88 29.05 16.43
N ASP A 423 -11.72 29.73 17.19
CA ASP A 423 -12.41 30.94 16.73
C ASP A 423 -11.51 32.18 16.87
N ARG A 424 -11.54 33.04 15.87
CA ARG A 424 -10.89 34.36 15.92
C ARG A 424 -11.59 35.36 16.87
N LEU A 425 -12.91 35.14 17.05
CA LEU A 425 -13.75 36.06 17.80
C LEU A 425 -13.69 35.76 19.31
N PRO A 426 -13.73 36.79 20.17
CA PRO A 426 -13.69 36.60 21.62
C PRO A 426 -14.84 35.75 22.16
N GLU A 427 -15.99 35.79 21.48
CA GLU A 427 -17.22 35.10 21.86
C GLU A 427 -17.13 33.59 21.72
N ARG A 428 -16.19 33.11 20.91
CA ARG A 428 -15.96 31.67 20.63
C ARG A 428 -17.20 30.91 20.16
N GLU A 429 -18.13 31.57 19.52
CA GLU A 429 -19.41 30.97 19.13
C GLU A 429 -19.20 29.88 18.05
N TRP A 430 -18.18 30.03 17.23
CA TRP A 430 -17.87 29.18 16.08
C TRP A 430 -16.71 28.20 16.33
N GLU A 431 -16.19 28.16 17.57
CA GLU A 431 -15.11 27.27 17.95
C GLU A 431 -15.59 25.82 18.02
N SER A 432 -14.83 24.94 17.42
CA SER A 432 -15.20 23.54 17.34
C SER A 432 -13.97 22.65 17.11
N PHE A 433 -13.92 21.48 17.76
CA PHE A 433 -12.84 20.52 17.64
C PHE A 433 -13.38 19.09 17.54
N VAL A 434 -12.86 18.31 16.57
CA VAL A 434 -13.01 16.87 16.50
C VAL A 434 -11.73 16.28 17.10
N ILE A 435 -11.70 15.97 18.39
CA ILE A 435 -10.45 15.64 19.10
C ILE A 435 -10.58 14.50 20.11
N THR A 436 -11.77 14.23 20.64
CA THR A 436 -12.03 13.12 21.56
C THR A 436 -12.40 11.83 20.81
N GLU A 437 -12.27 10.67 21.46
CA GLU A 437 -12.73 9.39 20.87
C GLU A 437 -14.25 9.48 20.51
N ASP A 438 -15.06 10.10 21.35
CA ASP A 438 -16.49 10.31 21.10
C ASP A 438 -16.74 11.21 19.88
N ASP A 439 -15.94 12.27 19.70
CA ASP A 439 -16.03 13.14 18.53
C ASP A 439 -15.71 12.36 17.24
N TYR A 440 -14.70 11.50 17.26
CA TYR A 440 -14.36 10.65 16.11
C TYR A 440 -15.44 9.63 15.80
N ILE A 441 -16.02 8.99 16.82
CA ILE A 441 -17.14 8.05 16.65
C ILE A 441 -18.35 8.76 16.03
N ASP A 442 -18.71 9.93 16.55
CA ASP A 442 -19.82 10.72 16.01
C ASP A 442 -19.54 11.21 14.59
N TYR A 443 -18.34 11.69 14.35
CA TYR A 443 -17.90 12.13 13.02
C TYR A 443 -17.95 11.00 11.99
N LEU A 444 -17.57 9.75 12.34
CA LEU A 444 -17.69 8.57 11.50
C LEU A 444 -19.12 8.06 11.34
N GLY A 445 -19.91 8.11 12.42
CA GLY A 445 -21.29 7.62 12.44
C GLY A 445 -22.26 8.45 11.60
N ARG A 446 -21.93 9.71 11.32
CA ARG A 446 -22.70 10.57 10.42
C ARG A 446 -22.41 10.20 8.99
N SER A 447 -23.32 9.47 8.37
CA SER A 447 -23.26 9.10 6.96
C SER A 447 -23.16 10.35 6.09
N ASP A 448 -22.11 10.40 5.28
CA ASP A 448 -21.97 11.28 4.13
C ASP A 448 -21.60 12.76 4.41
N VAL A 449 -20.36 13.00 4.83
CA VAL A 449 -19.75 14.35 4.73
C VAL A 449 -19.74 14.84 3.27
N ALA A 450 -19.73 13.94 2.29
CA ALA A 450 -19.90 14.32 0.88
C ALA A 450 -21.24 15.02 0.63
N SER A 451 -22.27 14.77 1.44
CA SER A 451 -23.55 15.49 1.40
C SER A 451 -23.54 16.78 2.23
N SER A 452 -22.62 16.94 3.17
CA SER A 452 -22.50 18.14 4.01
C SER A 452 -21.54 19.18 3.44
N VAL A 453 -20.54 18.76 2.65
CA VAL A 453 -19.63 19.65 1.93
C VAL A 453 -20.32 20.18 0.67
N PRO A 454 -20.23 21.48 0.34
CA PRO A 454 -20.77 22.01 -0.90
C PRO A 454 -20.32 21.21 -2.12
N VAL A 455 -21.27 20.88 -3.01
CA VAL A 455 -21.06 19.98 -4.17
C VAL A 455 -19.86 20.41 -5.03
N ALA A 456 -19.63 21.72 -5.16
CA ALA A 456 -18.50 22.27 -5.90
C ALA A 456 -17.16 21.85 -5.28
N LEU A 457 -17.03 21.89 -3.95
CA LEU A 457 -15.82 21.47 -3.23
C LEU A 457 -15.63 19.95 -3.29
N ALA A 458 -16.70 19.18 -3.11
CA ALA A 458 -16.66 17.73 -3.24
C ALA A 458 -16.24 17.29 -4.67
N ALA A 459 -16.74 17.97 -5.71
CA ALA A 459 -16.33 17.74 -7.08
C ALA A 459 -14.85 18.07 -7.32
N ARG A 460 -14.37 19.15 -6.69
CA ARG A 460 -12.97 19.57 -6.75
C ARG A 460 -12.06 18.54 -6.11
N LEU A 461 -12.36 18.08 -4.92
CA LEU A 461 -11.62 17.04 -4.22
C LEU A 461 -11.46 15.76 -5.07
N ARG A 462 -12.52 15.36 -5.80
CA ARG A 462 -12.47 14.15 -6.65
C ARG A 462 -11.64 14.29 -7.93
N ARG A 463 -11.31 15.51 -8.36
CA ARG A 463 -10.67 15.81 -9.66
C ARG A 463 -9.32 16.52 -9.52
N SER A 464 -8.70 16.45 -8.36
CA SER A 464 -7.44 17.14 -8.07
C SER A 464 -6.33 16.16 -7.71
N HIS A 465 -5.09 16.61 -7.90
CA HIS A 465 -3.92 16.03 -7.27
C HIS A 465 -3.89 16.44 -5.80
N PHE A 466 -3.31 15.64 -4.94
CA PHE A 466 -3.13 15.99 -3.53
C PHE A 466 -1.67 16.11 -3.17
N LEU A 467 -1.36 17.08 -2.33
CA LEU A 467 -0.04 17.26 -1.72
C LEU A 467 -0.22 17.26 -0.20
N PHE A 468 0.09 16.13 0.43
CA PHE A 468 0.01 15.97 1.89
C PHE A 468 1.28 16.50 2.55
N LEU A 469 1.12 17.38 3.53
CA LEU A 469 2.19 18.08 4.23
C LEU A 469 1.99 17.95 5.75
N GLY A 470 2.98 17.39 6.46
CA GLY A 470 2.96 17.29 7.92
C GLY A 470 1.96 16.27 8.48
N TYR A 471 1.74 15.15 7.79
CA TYR A 471 0.90 14.06 8.28
C TYR A 471 1.72 12.89 8.78
N GLU A 472 1.45 12.45 10.00
CA GLU A 472 1.89 11.18 10.55
C GLU A 472 0.78 10.14 10.40
N MET A 473 1.12 8.88 10.06
CA MET A 473 0.13 7.81 9.84
C MET A 473 -0.63 7.41 11.11
N VAL A 474 -0.11 7.76 12.28
CA VAL A 474 -0.77 7.59 13.58
C VAL A 474 -1.96 8.54 13.72
N ASP A 475 -2.01 9.61 12.90
CA ASP A 475 -3.05 10.61 12.95
C ASP A 475 -4.39 10.05 12.43
N TRP A 476 -5.36 9.93 13.33
CA TRP A 476 -6.74 9.57 13.01
C TRP A 476 -7.36 10.55 11.99
N ASN A 477 -6.97 11.82 12.03
CA ASN A 477 -7.47 12.85 11.13
C ASN A 477 -7.16 12.54 9.68
N LEU A 478 -5.94 12.07 9.37
CA LEU A 478 -5.59 11.65 8.02
C LEU A 478 -6.47 10.49 7.54
N ARG A 479 -6.61 9.46 8.37
CA ARG A 479 -7.43 8.28 8.04
C ARG A 479 -8.88 8.66 7.79
N LEU A 480 -9.41 9.60 8.57
CA LEU A 480 -10.75 10.13 8.39
C LEU A 480 -10.89 10.91 7.09
N VAL A 481 -9.95 11.79 6.77
CA VAL A 481 -9.93 12.53 5.50
C VAL A 481 -9.91 11.55 4.33
N MET A 482 -9.00 10.58 4.35
CA MET A 482 -8.87 9.58 3.30
C MET A 482 -10.17 8.78 3.12
N GLN A 483 -10.73 8.28 4.22
CA GLN A 483 -11.99 7.51 4.19
C GLN A 483 -13.18 8.35 3.69
N ARG A 484 -13.25 9.61 4.07
CA ARG A 484 -14.37 10.50 3.72
C ARG A 484 -14.31 11.05 2.31
N VAL A 485 -13.11 11.37 1.83
CA VAL A 485 -12.93 11.94 0.49
C VAL A 485 -12.93 10.85 -0.59
N TRP A 486 -12.29 9.71 -0.31
CA TRP A 486 -12.09 8.64 -1.31
C TRP A 486 -12.78 7.32 -0.95
N GLY A 487 -13.08 7.06 0.32
CA GLY A 487 -13.56 5.75 0.78
C GLY A 487 -12.52 4.68 0.50
N ASP A 488 -12.94 3.55 -0.05
CA ASP A 488 -12.03 2.47 -0.46
C ASP A 488 -11.45 2.66 -1.89
N ARG A 489 -11.71 3.81 -2.53
CA ARG A 489 -11.24 4.08 -3.89
C ARG A 489 -9.85 4.69 -3.88
N PRO A 490 -8.94 4.29 -4.78
CA PRO A 490 -7.67 4.96 -4.94
C PRO A 490 -7.89 6.41 -5.40
N VAL A 491 -6.93 7.29 -5.11
CA VAL A 491 -6.94 8.68 -5.56
C VAL A 491 -6.91 8.69 -7.10
N ALA A 492 -7.83 9.43 -7.74
CA ALA A 492 -7.98 9.41 -9.18
C ALA A 492 -6.83 10.07 -9.95
N TYR A 493 -6.01 10.86 -9.26
CA TYR A 493 -4.89 11.62 -9.81
C TYR A 493 -3.64 11.39 -8.98
N ARG A 494 -2.47 11.29 -9.63
CA ARG A 494 -1.18 11.18 -8.97
C ARG A 494 -1.06 12.20 -7.84
N SER A 495 -0.72 11.75 -6.65
CA SER A 495 -0.66 12.57 -5.45
C SER A 495 0.64 12.31 -4.69
N TRP A 496 0.99 13.20 -3.78
CA TRP A 496 2.28 13.17 -3.09
C TRP A 496 2.10 13.39 -1.60
N ALA A 497 2.89 12.68 -0.81
CA ALA A 497 3.00 12.86 0.63
C ALA A 497 4.46 13.23 0.97
N VAL A 498 4.63 14.33 1.68
CA VAL A 498 5.95 14.79 2.14
C VAL A 498 6.12 14.35 3.58
N ASP A 499 7.09 13.46 3.81
CA ASP A 499 7.40 12.87 5.10
C ASP A 499 8.92 12.66 5.19
N PRO A 500 9.61 13.24 6.20
CA PRO A 500 11.07 13.19 6.28
C PRO A 500 11.63 11.81 6.61
N GLN A 501 10.86 10.94 7.28
CA GLN A 501 11.32 9.63 7.74
C GLN A 501 10.20 8.57 7.68
N PRO A 502 9.61 8.32 6.50
CA PRO A 502 8.48 7.43 6.39
C PRO A 502 8.87 5.98 6.72
N THR A 503 8.14 5.38 7.63
CA THR A 503 8.29 3.96 7.98
C THR A 503 7.85 3.05 6.83
N ALA A 504 8.24 1.78 6.87
CA ALA A 504 7.79 0.78 5.90
C ALA A 504 6.25 0.65 5.86
N LEU A 505 5.60 0.83 7.02
CA LEU A 505 4.14 0.79 7.13
C LEU A 505 3.48 2.00 6.47
N GLU A 506 4.04 3.20 6.65
CA GLU A 506 3.56 4.44 6.02
C GLU A 506 3.74 4.39 4.50
N ARG A 507 4.88 3.94 4.02
CA ARG A 507 5.08 3.71 2.57
C ARG A 507 4.07 2.70 2.01
N ALA A 508 3.76 1.62 2.74
CA ALA A 508 2.77 0.64 2.34
C ALA A 508 1.34 1.21 2.34
N PHE A 509 1.02 2.06 3.33
CA PHE A 509 -0.25 2.78 3.41
C PHE A 509 -0.44 3.72 2.22
N TRP A 510 0.51 4.63 1.97
CA TRP A 510 0.45 5.59 0.87
C TRP A 510 0.37 4.91 -0.49
N ARG A 511 1.11 3.81 -0.66
CA ARG A 511 1.09 3.00 -1.89
C ARG A 511 -0.29 2.39 -2.17
N ARG A 512 -1.06 2.03 -1.13
CA ARG A 512 -2.45 1.55 -1.27
C ARG A 512 -3.37 2.58 -1.93
N PHE A 513 -3.08 3.86 -1.74
CA PHE A 513 -3.86 4.97 -2.30
C PHE A 513 -3.22 5.59 -3.55
N ASP A 514 -2.15 5.00 -4.08
CA ASP A 514 -1.39 5.51 -5.24
C ASP A 514 -0.80 6.91 -5.00
N VAL A 515 -0.27 7.14 -3.79
CA VAL A 515 0.38 8.38 -3.37
C VAL A 515 1.89 8.15 -3.28
N ASP A 516 2.67 8.97 -3.99
CA ASP A 516 4.14 8.96 -3.94
C ASP A 516 4.64 9.61 -2.64
N VAL A 517 5.57 8.97 -1.95
CA VAL A 517 6.19 9.53 -0.73
C VAL A 517 7.51 10.18 -1.07
N LEU A 518 7.67 11.44 -0.65
CA LEU A 518 8.87 12.24 -0.81
C LEU A 518 9.57 12.34 0.55
N ASP A 519 10.81 11.83 0.61
CA ASP A 519 11.61 11.73 1.84
C ASP A 519 12.31 13.08 2.12
N VAL A 520 11.54 14.09 2.50
CA VAL A 520 12.03 15.46 2.72
C VAL A 520 11.20 16.17 3.78
N GLU A 521 11.83 17.08 4.53
CA GLU A 521 11.13 17.93 5.48
C GLU A 521 10.12 18.85 4.75
N PRO A 522 8.86 18.98 5.22
CA PRO A 522 7.83 19.77 4.56
C PRO A 522 8.23 21.24 4.29
N ASP A 523 8.84 21.91 5.27
CA ASP A 523 9.27 23.30 5.15
C ASP A 523 10.38 23.47 4.10
N ALA A 524 11.37 22.57 4.11
CA ALA A 524 12.45 22.59 3.11
C ALA A 524 11.92 22.30 1.70
N TYR A 525 10.90 21.45 1.60
CA TYR A 525 10.29 21.09 0.33
C TYR A 525 9.49 22.24 -0.29
N VAL A 526 8.69 22.94 0.50
CA VAL A 526 7.94 24.10 -0.01
C VAL A 526 8.85 25.28 -0.40
N GLU A 527 10.00 25.42 0.26
CA GLU A 527 11.03 26.39 -0.18
C GLU A 527 11.64 26.02 -1.53
N LEU A 528 11.87 24.72 -1.77
CA LEU A 528 12.30 24.21 -3.07
C LEU A 528 11.26 24.49 -4.15
N LEU A 529 9.99 24.20 -3.87
CA LEU A 529 8.88 24.45 -4.79
C LEU A 529 8.74 25.94 -5.09
N ALA A 530 8.91 26.82 -4.08
CA ALA A 530 8.85 28.27 -4.26
C ALA A 530 9.91 28.76 -5.27
N ARG A 531 11.16 28.31 -5.14
CA ARG A 531 12.26 28.63 -6.07
C ARG A 531 11.96 28.13 -7.48
N ARG A 532 11.48 26.90 -7.63
CA ARG A 532 11.12 26.34 -8.94
C ARG A 532 9.94 27.05 -9.60
N LEU A 533 9.01 27.58 -8.81
CA LEU A 533 7.92 28.40 -9.33
C LEU A 533 8.41 29.77 -9.82
N GLU A 534 9.49 30.32 -9.25
CA GLU A 534 10.17 31.52 -9.73
C GLU A 534 10.91 31.28 -11.05
N ASP A 535 11.60 30.15 -11.17
CA ASP A 535 12.29 29.74 -12.39
C ASP A 535 11.34 29.42 -13.56
N ALA A 536 10.08 29.06 -13.26
CA ALA A 536 9.05 28.72 -14.25
C ALA A 536 8.14 29.92 -14.63
N ALA A 537 8.34 31.08 -14.02
CA ALA A 537 7.61 32.31 -14.28
C ALA A 537 8.23 33.07 -15.45
#